data_84cc8cc77145fef4064d4c5ddec4c9eb
#
_entry.id   84cc8cc77145fef4064d4c5ddec4c9eb
#
_cell.length_a   1.000
_cell.length_b   1.000
_cell.length_c   1.000
_cell.angle_alpha   90.00
_cell.angle_beta   90.00
_cell.angle_gamma   90.00
#
_symmetry.space_group_name_H-M   'P 1'
#
loop_
_entity.id
_entity.type
_entity.pdbx_description
1 polymer ?
#
loop_
_entity_poly.entity_id
_entity_poly.type
_entity_poly.pdbx_seq_one_letter_code
_entity_poly.pdbx_strand_id
1 'polypeptide(L)'
;MKILVFSDSHGERERMVLAAMEKRPDAIFHLGDCWRDAEELTCAFPDTPLYQVPGNCDWTMSGEAQEKRVSLGGVHFLLCHGHTYGVKSGYSTAVSRAKAAGVDILLCGHTHVPLYDEYGGLKLLNPGSIGYGHTYGCITIYPGGNAACCIKTAP
;
A
#
# COMPACT_ATOMS: atom_id res chain seq x y z
N MET A 1 -10.15 -4.80 -12.18
CA MET A 1 -8.85 -5.14 -11.57
C MET A 1 -8.94 -4.88 -10.07
N LYS A 2 -8.45 -5.80 -9.25
CA LYS A 2 -8.46 -5.68 -7.79
C LYS A 2 -7.03 -5.68 -7.26
N ILE A 3 -6.71 -4.74 -6.38
CA ILE A 3 -5.39 -4.60 -5.76
C ILE A 3 -5.55 -4.67 -4.24
N LEU A 4 -4.75 -5.46 -3.56
CA LEU A 4 -4.63 -5.42 -2.11
C LEU A 4 -3.43 -4.55 -1.70
N VAL A 5 -3.59 -3.81 -0.62
CA VAL A 5 -2.58 -2.90 -0.08
C VAL A 5 -2.32 -3.28 1.37
N PHE A 6 -1.11 -3.75 1.64
CA PHE A 6 -0.65 -4.08 2.99
C PHE A 6 0.43 -3.10 3.44
N SER A 7 0.60 -2.96 4.73
CA SER A 7 1.67 -2.20 5.37
C SER A 7 1.90 -2.71 6.78
N ASP A 8 3.12 -2.49 7.29
CA ASP A 8 3.44 -2.70 8.70
C ASP A 8 3.05 -4.10 9.19
N SER A 9 3.55 -5.13 8.48
CA SER A 9 3.18 -6.53 8.70
C SER A 9 3.74 -7.13 9.99
N HIS A 10 4.96 -6.74 10.38
CA HIS A 10 5.58 -7.13 11.65
C HIS A 10 5.45 -8.63 11.99
N GLY A 11 5.62 -9.49 10.97
CA GLY A 11 5.56 -10.95 11.09
C GLY A 11 4.18 -11.59 10.83
N GLU A 12 3.12 -10.82 10.66
CA GLU A 12 1.75 -11.32 10.39
C GLU A 12 1.53 -11.72 8.92
N ARG A 13 2.33 -12.68 8.46
CA ARG A 13 2.34 -13.17 7.08
C ARG A 13 1.09 -13.94 6.72
N GLU A 14 0.63 -14.77 7.67
CA GLU A 14 -0.54 -15.64 7.47
C GLU A 14 -1.78 -14.82 7.12
N ARG A 15 -2.02 -13.69 7.80
CA ARG A 15 -3.16 -12.81 7.52
C ARG A 15 -3.10 -12.21 6.12
N MET A 16 -1.90 -11.84 5.65
CA MET A 16 -1.73 -11.36 4.27
C MET A 16 -2.08 -12.46 3.25
N VAL A 17 -1.59 -13.69 3.49
CA VAL A 17 -1.88 -14.84 2.62
C VAL A 17 -3.38 -15.15 2.63
N LEU A 18 -4.03 -15.23 3.79
CA LEU A 18 -5.47 -15.50 3.90
C LEU A 18 -6.31 -14.43 3.18
N ALA A 19 -5.97 -13.15 3.38
CA ALA A 19 -6.65 -12.06 2.68
C ALA A 19 -6.47 -12.15 1.16
N ALA A 20 -5.28 -12.50 0.68
CA ALA A 20 -5.01 -12.66 -0.74
C ALA A 20 -5.74 -13.91 -1.32
N MET A 21 -5.79 -15.02 -0.59
CA MET A 21 -6.55 -16.21 -0.99
C MET A 21 -8.04 -15.90 -1.14
N GLU A 22 -8.62 -15.18 -0.17
CA GLU A 22 -10.04 -14.81 -0.19
C GLU A 22 -10.37 -13.85 -1.32
N LYS A 23 -9.54 -12.82 -1.51
CA LYS A 23 -9.84 -11.70 -2.43
C LYS A 23 -9.37 -11.95 -3.86
N ARG A 24 -8.39 -12.85 -4.07
CA ARG A 24 -7.78 -13.16 -5.38
C ARG A 24 -7.42 -11.87 -6.14
N PRO A 25 -6.42 -11.11 -5.65
CA PRO A 25 -6.05 -9.85 -6.26
C PRO A 25 -5.31 -10.05 -7.58
N ASP A 26 -5.42 -9.07 -8.47
CA ASP A 26 -4.63 -8.96 -9.70
C ASP A 26 -3.24 -8.37 -9.45
N ALA A 27 -3.05 -7.67 -8.32
CA ALA A 27 -1.76 -7.14 -7.87
C ALA A 27 -1.78 -6.92 -6.35
N ILE A 28 -0.60 -6.91 -5.74
CA ILE A 28 -0.40 -6.64 -4.31
C ILE A 28 0.59 -5.50 -4.16
N PHE A 29 0.27 -4.54 -3.28
CA PHE A 29 1.16 -3.49 -2.82
C PHE A 29 1.52 -3.70 -1.35
N HIS A 30 2.80 -3.54 -1.00
CA HIS A 30 3.28 -3.52 0.37
C HIS A 30 4.04 -2.24 0.65
N LEU A 31 3.59 -1.48 1.64
CA LEU A 31 4.07 -0.11 1.89
C LEU A 31 5.19 -0.03 2.94
N GLY A 32 5.86 -1.14 3.19
CA GLY A 32 7.03 -1.17 4.07
C GLY A 32 6.74 -1.67 5.48
N ASP A 33 7.81 -1.74 6.22
CA ASP A 33 8.03 -2.41 7.49
C ASP A 33 7.81 -3.93 7.40
N CYS A 34 8.94 -4.64 7.52
CA CYS A 34 9.10 -6.07 7.29
C CYS A 34 9.00 -6.49 5.81
N TRP A 35 9.89 -5.94 4.97
CA TRP A 35 10.06 -6.24 3.55
C TRP A 35 9.95 -7.73 3.22
N ARG A 36 10.61 -8.59 4.02
CA ARG A 36 10.64 -10.05 3.79
C ARG A 36 9.28 -10.71 3.98
N ASP A 37 8.41 -10.17 4.80
CA ASP A 37 7.06 -10.72 4.98
C ASP A 37 6.27 -10.65 3.67
N ALA A 38 6.45 -9.58 2.90
CA ALA A 38 5.82 -9.41 1.60
C ALA A 38 6.40 -10.35 0.53
N GLU A 39 7.70 -10.66 0.60
CA GLU A 39 8.33 -11.59 -0.34
C GLU A 39 7.72 -13.00 -0.25
N GLU A 40 7.22 -13.42 0.89
CA GLU A 40 6.54 -14.71 1.03
C GLU A 40 5.23 -14.78 0.21
N LEU A 41 4.59 -13.64 -0.05
CA LEU A 41 3.42 -13.60 -0.95
C LEU A 41 3.78 -14.00 -2.38
N THR A 42 5.00 -13.75 -2.84
CA THR A 42 5.43 -14.16 -4.18
C THR A 42 5.55 -15.67 -4.30
N CYS A 43 5.87 -16.37 -3.21
CA CYS A 43 5.89 -17.83 -3.19
C CYS A 43 4.48 -18.43 -3.20
N ALA A 44 3.55 -17.81 -2.47
CA ALA A 44 2.16 -18.26 -2.40
C ALA A 44 1.34 -17.88 -3.65
N PHE A 45 1.68 -16.76 -4.29
CA PHE A 45 0.97 -16.21 -5.45
C PHE A 45 1.96 -15.80 -6.56
N PRO A 46 2.63 -16.75 -7.22
CA PRO A 46 3.71 -16.45 -8.17
C PRO A 46 3.24 -15.67 -9.40
N ASP A 47 1.97 -15.77 -9.76
CA ASP A 47 1.38 -15.07 -10.91
C ASP A 47 0.82 -13.67 -10.54
N THR A 48 0.84 -13.30 -9.26
CA THR A 48 0.34 -12.00 -8.78
C THR A 48 1.50 -11.05 -8.55
N PRO A 49 1.64 -9.96 -9.33
CA PRO A 49 2.73 -9.02 -9.17
C PRO A 49 2.69 -8.34 -7.81
N LEU A 50 3.85 -8.31 -7.15
CA LEU A 50 4.09 -7.58 -5.91
C LEU A 50 4.89 -6.30 -6.20
N TYR A 51 4.40 -5.18 -5.71
CA TYR A 51 5.10 -3.90 -5.69
C TYR A 51 5.30 -3.46 -4.25
N GLN A 52 6.53 -3.19 -3.86
CA GLN A 52 6.82 -2.80 -2.49
C GLN A 52 7.80 -1.65 -2.39
N VAL A 53 7.75 -0.94 -1.28
CA VAL A 53 8.67 0.10 -0.85
C VAL A 53 9.17 -0.22 0.56
N PRO A 54 10.40 0.17 0.93
CA PRO A 54 10.91 -0.08 2.27
C PRO A 54 10.28 0.86 3.30
N GLY A 55 10.09 0.36 4.52
CA GLY A 55 9.76 1.15 5.69
C GLY A 55 10.99 1.52 6.53
N ASN A 56 10.76 2.22 7.63
CA ASN A 56 11.86 2.62 8.53
C ASN A 56 12.48 1.44 9.31
N CYS A 57 11.80 0.30 9.38
CA CYS A 57 12.33 -0.92 9.98
C CYS A 57 13.10 -1.81 8.98
N ASP A 58 13.09 -1.47 7.69
CA ASP A 58 13.71 -2.26 6.61
C ASP A 58 15.14 -1.78 6.31
N TRP A 59 16.01 -1.74 7.32
CA TRP A 59 17.32 -1.11 7.25
C TRP A 59 18.26 -1.76 6.23
N THR A 60 18.10 -3.05 5.98
CA THR A 60 18.87 -3.78 4.95
C THR A 60 18.48 -3.39 3.53
N MET A 61 17.33 -2.73 3.36
CA MET A 61 16.79 -2.25 2.08
C MET A 61 17.06 -0.76 1.86
N SER A 62 18.06 -0.18 2.51
CA SER A 62 18.40 1.24 2.40
C SER A 62 18.82 1.69 0.98
N GLY A 63 19.18 0.75 0.12
CA GLY A 63 19.44 0.99 -1.31
C GLY A 63 18.21 1.04 -2.19
N GLU A 64 17.05 0.62 -1.67
CA GLU A 64 15.78 0.65 -2.41
C GLU A 64 15.16 2.04 -2.41
N ALA A 65 14.42 2.35 -3.47
CA ALA A 65 13.72 3.62 -3.58
C ALA A 65 12.64 3.75 -2.49
N GLN A 66 12.68 4.88 -1.75
CA GLN A 66 11.75 5.16 -0.66
C GLN A 66 10.31 5.47 -1.14
N GLU A 67 10.16 5.74 -2.41
CA GLU A 67 8.87 5.88 -3.09
C GLU A 67 8.89 5.15 -4.44
N LYS A 68 7.74 4.69 -4.88
CA LYS A 68 7.59 4.03 -6.18
C LYS A 68 6.34 4.53 -6.89
N ARG A 69 6.49 4.90 -8.17
CA ARG A 69 5.35 5.19 -9.03
C ARG A 69 4.96 3.91 -9.77
N VAL A 70 3.69 3.57 -9.75
CA VAL A 70 3.13 2.40 -10.42
C VAL A 70 1.90 2.83 -11.21
N SER A 71 1.72 2.27 -12.41
CA SER A 71 0.53 2.51 -13.23
C SER A 71 -0.14 1.18 -13.56
N LEU A 72 -1.37 1.00 -13.13
CA LEU A 72 -2.15 -0.21 -13.36
C LEU A 72 -3.58 0.16 -13.75
N GLY A 73 -4.10 -0.47 -14.79
CA GLY A 73 -5.50 -0.29 -15.20
C GLY A 73 -5.87 1.16 -15.57
N GLY A 74 -4.89 1.98 -15.98
CA GLY A 74 -5.09 3.40 -16.30
C GLY A 74 -5.09 4.32 -15.07
N VAL A 75 -4.78 3.80 -13.89
CA VAL A 75 -4.66 4.56 -12.63
C VAL A 75 -3.20 4.68 -12.23
N HIS A 76 -2.78 5.87 -11.80
CA HIS A 76 -1.41 6.17 -11.40
C HIS A 76 -1.32 6.25 -9.87
N PHE A 77 -0.38 5.50 -9.31
CA PHE A 77 -0.16 5.39 -7.87
C PHE A 77 1.19 5.96 -7.48
N LEU A 78 1.27 6.57 -6.30
CA LEU A 78 2.50 6.82 -5.58
C LEU A 78 2.48 5.97 -4.30
N LEU A 79 3.41 5.03 -4.20
CA LEU A 79 3.61 4.19 -3.02
C LEU A 79 4.75 4.78 -2.20
N CYS A 80 4.56 4.93 -0.91
CA CYS A 80 5.61 5.25 0.07
C CYS A 80 5.25 4.66 1.42
N HIS A 81 6.24 4.43 2.28
CA HIS A 81 5.94 4.07 3.66
C HIS A 81 5.39 5.28 4.43
N GLY A 82 5.95 6.46 4.20
CA GLY A 82 5.47 7.71 4.78
C GLY A 82 6.37 8.31 5.85
N HIS A 83 7.32 7.54 6.41
CA HIS A 83 8.25 8.06 7.43
C HIS A 83 9.10 9.24 6.90
N THR A 84 9.54 9.19 5.65
CA THR A 84 10.30 10.27 5.00
C THR A 84 9.48 11.53 4.77
N TYR A 85 8.16 11.44 4.81
CA TYR A 85 7.22 12.56 4.67
C TYR A 85 6.60 13.03 5.99
N GLY A 86 7.00 12.44 7.11
CA GLY A 86 6.53 12.82 8.44
C GLY A 86 5.03 12.61 8.65
N VAL A 87 4.43 11.56 8.05
CA VAL A 87 2.97 11.33 8.05
C VAL A 87 2.36 11.15 9.44
N LYS A 88 3.16 10.84 10.47
CA LYS A 88 2.69 10.83 11.87
C LYS A 88 2.28 12.22 12.38
N SER A 89 2.81 13.28 11.77
CA SER A 89 2.45 14.67 12.08
C SER A 89 1.42 15.24 11.10
N GLY A 90 1.05 14.51 10.07
CA GLY A 90 0.07 14.90 9.07
C GLY A 90 0.49 14.55 7.65
N TYR A 91 -0.44 14.51 6.73
CA TYR A 91 -0.21 14.04 5.36
C TYR A 91 0.13 15.14 4.35
N SER A 92 0.18 16.42 4.76
CA SER A 92 0.31 17.55 3.83
C SER A 92 1.53 17.45 2.91
N THR A 93 2.68 17.05 3.43
CA THR A 93 3.92 16.90 2.65
C THR A 93 3.79 15.76 1.62
N ALA A 94 3.28 14.60 2.03
CA ALA A 94 3.06 13.47 1.14
C ALA A 94 2.01 13.77 0.07
N VAL A 95 0.92 14.46 0.42
CA VAL A 95 -0.12 14.93 -0.51
C VAL A 95 0.46 15.91 -1.53
N SER A 96 1.28 16.88 -1.10
CA SER A 96 1.94 17.82 -2.01
C SER A 96 2.88 17.10 -2.97
N ARG A 97 3.62 16.12 -2.49
CA ARG A 97 4.50 15.28 -3.32
C ARG A 97 3.71 14.48 -4.36
N ALA A 98 2.61 13.86 -3.97
CA ALA A 98 1.74 13.07 -4.85
C ALA A 98 1.10 13.95 -5.94
N LYS A 99 0.62 15.15 -5.58
CA LYS A 99 0.09 16.13 -6.54
C LYS A 99 1.15 16.57 -7.55
N ALA A 100 2.37 16.86 -7.09
CA ALA A 100 3.50 17.20 -7.97
C ALA A 100 3.89 16.04 -8.89
N ALA A 101 3.70 14.78 -8.45
CA ALA A 101 3.94 13.59 -9.25
C ALA A 101 2.82 13.31 -10.27
N GLY A 102 1.67 13.99 -10.18
CA GLY A 102 0.55 13.82 -11.09
C GLY A 102 -0.11 12.43 -10.98
N VAL A 103 -0.17 11.87 -9.77
CA VAL A 103 -0.80 10.56 -9.52
C VAL A 103 -2.25 10.72 -9.07
N ASP A 104 -3.03 9.67 -9.25
CA ASP A 104 -4.44 9.61 -8.87
C ASP A 104 -4.64 9.16 -7.43
N ILE A 105 -3.74 8.28 -6.95
CA ILE A 105 -3.83 7.69 -5.61
C ILE A 105 -2.47 7.71 -4.92
N LEU A 106 -2.44 8.26 -3.71
CA LEU A 106 -1.32 8.21 -2.78
C LEU A 106 -1.55 7.08 -1.78
N LEU A 107 -0.56 6.21 -1.61
CA LEU A 107 -0.57 5.11 -0.66
C LEU A 107 0.55 5.30 0.37
N CYS A 108 0.18 5.38 1.65
CA CYS A 108 1.11 5.53 2.78
C CYS A 108 0.78 4.53 3.88
N GLY A 109 1.78 4.07 4.63
CA GLY A 109 1.66 3.27 5.85
C GLY A 109 2.12 4.05 7.10
N HIS A 110 2.98 3.42 7.92
CA HIS A 110 3.74 3.98 9.03
C HIS A 110 2.93 4.43 10.25
N THR A 111 1.75 4.99 10.09
CA THR A 111 0.95 5.47 11.24
C THR A 111 0.26 4.35 11.99
N HIS A 112 0.12 3.17 11.37
CA HIS A 112 -0.70 2.04 11.81
C HIS A 112 -2.19 2.36 11.95
N VAL A 113 -2.61 3.57 11.58
CA VAL A 113 -4.01 4.02 11.65
C VAL A 113 -4.60 4.01 10.24
N PRO A 114 -5.62 3.18 9.99
CA PRO A 114 -6.26 3.13 8.68
C PRO A 114 -6.96 4.45 8.38
N LEU A 115 -6.77 4.97 7.17
CA LEU A 115 -7.34 6.22 6.72
C LEU A 115 -7.65 6.18 5.22
N TYR A 116 -8.81 6.68 4.85
CA TYR A 116 -9.13 7.07 3.48
C TYR A 116 -9.58 8.53 3.46
N ASP A 117 -9.02 9.32 2.53
CA ASP A 117 -9.36 10.74 2.39
C ASP A 117 -9.16 11.19 0.92
N GLU A 118 -9.68 12.36 0.56
CA GLU A 118 -9.56 12.93 -0.78
C GLU A 118 -9.10 14.40 -0.73
N TYR A 119 -8.18 14.78 -1.60
CA TYR A 119 -7.54 16.10 -1.67
C TYR A 119 -7.60 16.67 -3.09
N GLY A 120 -8.77 17.18 -3.48
CA GLY A 120 -8.94 17.79 -4.80
C GLY A 120 -8.68 16.81 -5.95
N GLY A 121 -9.33 15.65 -5.91
CA GLY A 121 -9.22 14.58 -6.90
C GLY A 121 -8.12 13.54 -6.61
N LEU A 122 -7.12 13.86 -5.80
CA LEU A 122 -6.14 12.89 -5.30
C LEU A 122 -6.77 12.07 -4.16
N LYS A 123 -6.78 10.76 -4.29
CA LYS A 123 -7.16 9.84 -3.22
C LYS A 123 -5.95 9.52 -2.34
N LEU A 124 -6.15 9.49 -1.03
CA LEU A 124 -5.17 9.01 -0.04
C LEU A 124 -5.72 7.75 0.63
N LEU A 125 -4.95 6.68 0.63
CA LEU A 125 -5.26 5.46 1.37
C LEU A 125 -4.06 5.07 2.25
N ASN A 126 -4.29 4.99 3.55
CA ASN A 126 -3.43 4.29 4.49
C ASN A 126 -4.16 3.01 4.91
N PRO A 127 -3.60 1.81 4.65
CA PRO A 127 -4.27 0.56 4.98
C PRO A 127 -4.29 0.26 6.49
N GLY A 128 -3.58 1.05 7.30
CA GLY A 128 -3.27 0.72 8.68
C GLY A 128 -2.14 -0.32 8.76
N SER A 129 -2.11 -1.09 9.81
CA SER A 129 -1.15 -2.18 10.02
C SER A 129 -1.87 -3.52 9.96
N ILE A 130 -1.39 -4.41 9.09
CA ILE A 130 -1.88 -5.81 9.08
C ILE A 130 -1.37 -6.57 10.31
N GLY A 131 -0.22 -6.16 10.85
CA GLY A 131 0.39 -6.77 12.04
C GLY A 131 -0.34 -6.44 13.34
N TYR A 132 -0.67 -5.17 13.56
CA TYR A 132 -1.25 -4.72 14.83
C TYR A 132 -2.75 -4.46 14.77
N GLY A 133 -3.21 -3.75 13.73
CA GLY A 133 -4.63 -3.39 13.56
C GLY A 133 -5.43 -4.42 12.78
N HIS A 134 -4.76 -5.40 12.18
CA HIS A 134 -5.35 -6.43 11.32
C HIS A 134 -6.15 -5.82 10.16
N THR A 135 -5.72 -4.66 9.65
CA THR A 135 -6.38 -3.96 8.55
C THR A 135 -5.54 -3.98 7.29
N TYR A 136 -6.21 -3.89 6.15
CA TYR A 136 -5.58 -3.77 4.84
C TYR A 136 -6.46 -2.95 3.89
N GLY A 137 -5.85 -2.39 2.85
CA GLY A 137 -6.54 -1.68 1.79
C GLY A 137 -7.00 -2.61 0.67
N CYS A 138 -8.13 -2.29 0.07
CA CYS A 138 -8.59 -2.93 -1.16
C CYS A 138 -8.98 -1.85 -2.16
N ILE A 139 -8.37 -1.91 -3.36
CA ILE A 139 -8.65 -0.97 -4.45
C ILE A 139 -9.26 -1.77 -5.59
N THR A 140 -10.38 -1.30 -6.10
CA THR A 140 -11.03 -1.84 -7.30
C THR A 140 -10.95 -0.82 -8.40
N ILE A 141 -10.29 -1.18 -9.52
CA ILE A 141 -10.25 -0.37 -10.74
C ILE A 141 -11.29 -0.91 -11.71
N TYR A 142 -12.22 -0.04 -12.09
CA TYR A 142 -13.28 -0.33 -13.05
C TYR A 142 -12.82 -0.03 -14.49
N PRO A 143 -13.50 -0.59 -15.49
CA PRO A 143 -13.29 -0.18 -16.89
C PRO A 143 -13.43 1.35 -17.02
N GLY A 144 -12.48 1.98 -17.73
CA GLY A 144 -12.43 3.45 -17.86
C GLY A 144 -11.55 4.15 -16.83
N GLY A 145 -10.84 3.40 -15.94
CA GLY A 145 -9.81 3.97 -15.05
C GLY A 145 -10.36 4.61 -13.78
N ASN A 146 -11.65 4.46 -13.48
CA ASN A 146 -12.18 4.88 -12.18
C ASN A 146 -11.80 3.86 -11.09
N ALA A 147 -11.38 4.34 -9.92
CA ALA A 147 -10.95 3.49 -8.82
C ALA A 147 -11.73 3.78 -7.53
N ALA A 148 -12.20 2.72 -6.87
CA ALA A 148 -12.75 2.77 -5.53
C ALA A 148 -11.74 2.18 -4.52
N CYS A 149 -11.57 2.86 -3.39
CA CYS A 149 -10.71 2.43 -2.30
C CYS A 149 -11.55 2.12 -1.06
N CYS A 150 -11.20 1.06 -0.35
CA CYS A 150 -11.81 0.75 0.95
C CYS A 150 -10.79 0.08 1.87
N ILE A 151 -11.05 0.15 3.17
CA ILE A 151 -10.29 -0.53 4.21
C ILE A 151 -11.09 -1.76 4.65
N LYS A 152 -10.39 -2.86 4.88
CA LYS A 152 -10.94 -4.15 5.31
C LYS A 152 -10.21 -4.63 6.55
N THR A 153 -10.89 -5.44 7.35
CA THR A 153 -10.27 -6.25 8.41
C THR A 153 -9.84 -7.58 7.82
N ALA A 154 -8.64 -8.03 8.16
CA ALA A 154 -8.13 -9.33 7.76
C ALA A 154 -8.81 -10.47 8.52
N PRO A 155 -8.86 -11.64 7.92
CA PRO A 155 -9.34 -12.86 8.59
C PRO A 155 -8.59 -13.18 9.88
#